data_a92276648c9de1dbc98209fb6ce8db6d
#
_entry.id   a92276648c9de1dbc98209fb6ce8db6d
#
_cell.length_a   1.000
_cell.length_b   1.000
_cell.length_c   1.000
_cell.angle_alpha   90.00
_cell.angle_beta   90.00
_cell.angle_gamma   90.00
#
_symmetry.space_group_name_H-M   'P 1'
#
loop_
_entity.id
_entity.type
_entity.pdbx_description
1 polymer ?
#
loop_
_entity_poly.entity_id
_entity_poly.type
_entity_poly.pdbx_seq_one_letter_code
_entity_poly.pdbx_strand_id
1 'polypeptide(L)'
;MIHLTCHLAWEAKVAGPVQFRWMYPVERYLHKLKTYVRNKAHPEGSIAEGVLGDECLIFCSRYLHRVETKFNKRDRNDDGGQPSYDTSPLSIFSTPGRAFGKGVLREMSIELHKAATHYVLQNCDEALPFVQEHKNILIQSSVDNVEESHRLQFSNWMSKRVTELYNDGKVSKQMLSLARGPERRVTYYPGYYISGFRFHTLQRDENKKTQNSGIMVKGENQVDDVPWYGTLVDIVELRYTEGNRVVLFNCDWYDTARKGTGYKIDRYGIITVNTTRKLNTQEPFVLASQATQVFYVKGVKNKIWSFVVETNPRNAYEMTNDEIEPYQEAETQSQSMHAIQNDVEDNEID
;
A
#
# COMPACT_ATOMS: atom_id res chain seq x y z
N MET A 1 -1.57 -33.11 25.56
CA MET A 1 -1.25 -31.77 25.03
C MET A 1 -0.05 -31.10 25.72
N ILE A 2 0.13 -31.24 27.03
CA ILE A 2 1.25 -30.60 27.79
C ILE A 2 2.64 -31.10 27.34
N HIS A 3 2.76 -32.35 26.94
CA HIS A 3 4.03 -32.94 26.48
C HIS A 3 4.59 -32.30 25.18
N LEU A 4 3.72 -31.92 24.24
CA LEU A 4 4.11 -31.26 22.98
C LEU A 4 4.77 -29.90 23.22
N THR A 5 4.29 -29.11 24.19
CA THR A 5 4.82 -27.78 24.46
C THR A 5 6.24 -27.80 25.02
N CYS A 6 6.61 -28.86 25.76
CA CYS A 6 7.96 -29.03 26.30
C CYS A 6 9.03 -29.27 25.23
N HIS A 7 8.66 -29.87 24.10
CA HIS A 7 9.59 -30.18 23.02
C HIS A 7 9.70 -29.07 21.94
N LEU A 8 8.71 -28.18 21.83
CA LEU A 8 8.69 -27.15 20.80
C LEU A 8 9.91 -26.22 20.81
N ALA A 9 10.38 -25.86 22.00
CA ALA A 9 11.56 -24.98 22.13
C ALA A 9 12.85 -25.68 21.68
N TRP A 10 13.00 -26.95 22.01
CA TRP A 10 14.15 -27.77 21.60
C TRP A 10 14.11 -28.07 20.09
N GLU A 11 12.94 -28.42 19.59
CA GLU A 11 12.73 -28.68 18.16
C GLU A 11 12.98 -27.42 17.29
N ALA A 12 12.55 -26.23 17.73
CA ALA A 12 12.85 -24.98 17.07
C ALA A 12 14.35 -24.68 17.02
N LYS A 13 15.08 -25.10 18.07
CA LYS A 13 16.53 -24.93 18.16
C LYS A 13 17.29 -25.85 17.21
N VAL A 14 16.82 -27.09 17.02
CA VAL A 14 17.46 -28.11 16.18
C VAL A 14 17.09 -27.96 14.72
N ALA A 15 15.86 -27.63 14.41
CA ALA A 15 15.30 -27.68 13.06
C ALA A 15 14.78 -26.32 12.55
N GLY A 16 15.05 -25.23 13.26
CA GLY A 16 14.63 -23.89 12.88
C GLY A 16 13.11 -23.64 13.03
N PRO A 17 12.61 -22.55 12.46
CA PRO A 17 11.20 -22.18 12.52
C PRO A 17 10.29 -23.26 11.96
N VAL A 18 9.16 -23.51 12.61
CA VAL A 18 8.18 -24.56 12.24
C VAL A 18 7.71 -24.44 10.79
N GLN A 19 7.58 -23.23 10.27
CA GLN A 19 7.13 -22.95 8.91
C GLN A 19 7.98 -23.58 7.80
N PHE A 20 9.26 -23.91 8.05
CA PHE A 20 10.13 -24.54 7.07
C PHE A 20 10.06 -26.06 7.08
N ARG A 21 9.37 -26.67 8.05
CA ARG A 21 9.30 -28.13 8.22
C ARG A 21 7.90 -28.69 8.45
N TRP A 22 6.91 -27.85 8.53
CA TRP A 22 5.53 -28.33 8.70
C TRP A 22 4.99 -28.90 7.40
N MET A 23 4.21 -29.95 7.53
CA MET A 23 3.64 -30.66 6.38
C MET A 23 2.37 -30.01 5.80
N TYR A 24 1.93 -28.89 6.34
CA TYR A 24 0.67 -28.26 5.99
C TYR A 24 0.50 -27.94 4.49
N PRO A 25 1.52 -27.41 3.77
CA PRO A 25 1.40 -27.22 2.32
C PRO A 25 1.19 -28.54 1.57
N VAL A 26 1.85 -29.63 2.02
CA VAL A 26 1.70 -30.97 1.44
C VAL A 26 0.32 -31.54 1.75
N GLU A 27 -0.16 -31.37 2.99
CA GLU A 27 -1.50 -31.81 3.40
C GLU A 27 -2.60 -31.11 2.61
N ARG A 28 -2.46 -29.79 2.39
CA ARG A 28 -3.38 -29.05 1.52
C ARG A 28 -3.37 -29.56 0.09
N TYR A 29 -2.19 -29.78 -0.46
CA TYR A 29 -2.07 -30.32 -1.82
C TYR A 29 -2.70 -31.72 -1.93
N LEU A 30 -2.42 -32.59 -0.96
CA LEU A 30 -3.06 -33.92 -0.88
C LEU A 30 -4.58 -33.80 -0.73
N HIS A 31 -5.08 -32.83 0.05
CA HIS A 31 -6.52 -32.58 0.13
C HIS A 31 -7.09 -32.20 -1.23
N LYS A 32 -6.43 -31.29 -1.98
CA LYS A 32 -6.82 -30.96 -3.36
C LYS A 32 -6.83 -32.19 -4.26
N LEU A 33 -5.77 -33.00 -4.26
CA LEU A 33 -5.70 -34.23 -5.06
C LEU A 33 -6.83 -35.21 -4.72
N LYS A 34 -7.20 -35.29 -3.43
CA LYS A 34 -8.33 -36.12 -2.97
C LYS A 34 -9.66 -35.69 -3.56
N THR A 35 -9.85 -34.41 -3.88
CA THR A 35 -11.09 -33.92 -4.52
C THR A 35 -11.26 -34.44 -5.96
N TYR A 36 -10.18 -34.84 -6.63
CA TYR A 36 -10.24 -35.39 -7.99
C TYR A 36 -10.64 -36.85 -8.02
N VAL A 37 -10.61 -37.55 -6.87
CA VAL A 37 -10.97 -38.98 -6.82
C VAL A 37 -12.47 -39.18 -7.07
N ARG A 38 -12.82 -39.53 -8.31
CA ARG A 38 -14.19 -39.91 -8.72
C ARG A 38 -14.39 -41.39 -8.59
N ASN A 39 -13.41 -42.18 -9.05
CA ASN A 39 -13.45 -43.64 -8.95
C ASN A 39 -12.56 -44.12 -7.81
N LYS A 40 -13.16 -44.64 -6.73
CA LYS A 40 -12.44 -45.13 -5.55
C LYS A 40 -11.69 -46.44 -5.79
N ALA A 41 -12.02 -47.18 -6.87
CA ALA A 41 -11.33 -48.42 -7.22
C ALA A 41 -9.99 -48.12 -7.94
N HIS A 42 -9.89 -46.99 -8.64
CA HIS A 42 -8.69 -46.51 -9.33
C HIS A 42 -8.45 -45.03 -9.06
N PRO A 43 -8.06 -44.67 -7.82
CA PRO A 43 -7.90 -43.30 -7.40
C PRO A 43 -6.76 -42.60 -8.14
N GLU A 44 -5.70 -43.33 -8.47
CA GLU A 44 -4.53 -42.80 -9.20
C GLU A 44 -4.89 -42.26 -10.59
N GLY A 45 -5.75 -43.01 -11.33
CA GLY A 45 -6.25 -42.58 -12.64
C GLY A 45 -7.11 -41.33 -12.54
N SER A 46 -8.02 -41.28 -11.55
CA SER A 46 -8.88 -40.11 -11.32
C SER A 46 -8.07 -38.87 -10.94
N ILE A 47 -7.01 -39.02 -10.15
CA ILE A 47 -6.11 -37.91 -9.77
C ILE A 47 -5.35 -37.43 -11.00
N ALA A 48 -4.77 -38.34 -11.78
CA ALA A 48 -4.02 -37.98 -12.98
C ALA A 48 -4.89 -37.23 -14.00
N GLU A 49 -6.12 -37.69 -14.27
CA GLU A 49 -7.07 -37.00 -15.13
C GLU A 49 -7.44 -35.62 -14.58
N GLY A 50 -7.66 -35.49 -13.27
CA GLY A 50 -8.01 -34.24 -12.62
C GLY A 50 -6.88 -33.22 -12.73
N VAL A 51 -5.63 -33.60 -12.49
CA VAL A 51 -4.44 -32.76 -12.62
C VAL A 51 -4.24 -32.33 -14.07
N LEU A 52 -4.30 -33.27 -15.03
CA LEU A 52 -4.19 -32.96 -16.45
C LEU A 52 -5.27 -31.99 -16.92
N GLY A 53 -6.51 -32.18 -16.44
CA GLY A 53 -7.64 -31.31 -16.75
C GLY A 53 -7.39 -29.87 -16.25
N ASP A 54 -6.92 -29.71 -15.01
CA ASP A 54 -6.57 -28.41 -14.45
C ASP A 54 -5.42 -27.76 -15.23
N GLU A 55 -4.36 -28.48 -15.56
CA GLU A 55 -3.23 -27.97 -16.35
C GLU A 55 -3.67 -27.54 -17.76
N CYS A 56 -4.50 -28.32 -18.43
CA CYS A 56 -5.08 -27.95 -19.72
C CYS A 56 -5.93 -26.67 -19.62
N LEU A 57 -6.77 -26.57 -18.59
CA LEU A 57 -7.59 -25.37 -18.38
C LEU A 57 -6.75 -24.14 -18.10
N ILE A 58 -5.69 -24.25 -17.26
CA ILE A 58 -4.76 -23.17 -17.00
C ILE A 58 -4.06 -22.75 -18.27
N PHE A 59 -3.57 -23.72 -19.07
CA PHE A 59 -2.92 -23.45 -20.35
C PHE A 59 -3.87 -22.75 -21.31
N CYS A 60 -5.07 -23.28 -21.54
CA CYS A 60 -6.06 -22.67 -22.42
C CYS A 60 -6.47 -21.26 -21.97
N SER A 61 -6.59 -21.04 -20.65
CA SER A 61 -7.00 -19.72 -20.11
C SER A 61 -6.01 -18.61 -20.47
N ARG A 62 -4.72 -18.94 -20.66
CA ARG A 62 -3.70 -17.96 -21.09
C ARG A 62 -3.88 -17.48 -22.52
N TYR A 63 -4.57 -18.24 -23.36
CA TYR A 63 -4.87 -17.89 -24.76
C TYR A 63 -6.26 -17.28 -24.95
N LEU A 64 -7.11 -17.31 -23.93
CA LEU A 64 -8.44 -16.73 -23.97
C LEU A 64 -8.37 -15.22 -23.69
N HIS A 65 -8.35 -14.42 -24.76
CA HIS A 65 -8.41 -12.97 -24.63
C HIS A 65 -9.84 -12.52 -24.29
N ARG A 66 -9.99 -11.61 -23.33
CA ARG A 66 -11.26 -10.98 -22.90
C ARG A 66 -12.28 -11.90 -22.20
N VAL A 67 -11.88 -13.08 -21.76
CA VAL A 67 -12.71 -13.96 -20.93
C VAL A 67 -12.05 -14.06 -19.56
N GLU A 68 -12.75 -13.61 -18.52
CA GLU A 68 -12.31 -13.83 -17.15
C GLU A 68 -12.57 -15.28 -16.76
N THR A 69 -11.50 -15.98 -16.40
CA THR A 69 -11.53 -17.33 -15.86
C THR A 69 -11.03 -17.32 -14.43
N LYS A 70 -11.23 -18.40 -13.67
CA LYS A 70 -10.64 -18.57 -12.34
C LYS A 70 -9.11 -18.36 -12.34
N PHE A 71 -8.45 -18.66 -13.46
CA PHE A 71 -6.98 -18.67 -13.60
C PHE A 71 -6.40 -17.34 -14.09
N ASN A 72 -7.20 -16.50 -14.76
CA ASN A 72 -6.79 -15.19 -15.25
C ASN A 72 -7.55 -14.03 -14.61
N LYS A 73 -8.35 -14.35 -13.58
CA LYS A 73 -9.02 -13.32 -12.77
C LYS A 73 -7.97 -12.48 -12.06
N ARG A 74 -8.16 -11.17 -12.09
CA ARG A 74 -7.28 -10.24 -11.37
C ARG A 74 -7.23 -10.60 -9.90
N ASP A 75 -6.02 -10.56 -9.35
CA ASP A 75 -5.81 -10.82 -7.94
C ASP A 75 -6.54 -9.85 -7.02
N ARG A 76 -6.76 -10.30 -5.79
CA ARG A 76 -7.40 -9.51 -4.74
C ARG A 76 -6.65 -8.20 -4.46
N ASN A 77 -5.33 -8.20 -4.62
CA ASN A 77 -4.44 -7.05 -4.44
C ASN A 77 -3.90 -6.52 -5.78
N ASP A 78 -4.58 -6.79 -6.89
CA ASP A 78 -4.21 -6.25 -8.19
C ASP A 78 -4.31 -4.73 -8.15
N ASP A 79 -3.21 -4.09 -8.43
CA ASP A 79 -3.04 -2.63 -8.47
C ASP A 79 -3.86 -1.97 -9.58
N GLY A 80 -4.50 -2.77 -10.46
CA GLY A 80 -5.26 -2.28 -11.60
C GLY A 80 -4.39 -1.67 -12.69
N GLY A 81 -3.08 -1.76 -12.55
CA GLY A 81 -2.11 -1.22 -13.48
C GLY A 81 -1.87 -2.16 -14.66
N GLN A 82 -2.63 -2.01 -15.71
CA GLN A 82 -2.04 -2.10 -17.03
C GLN A 82 -1.20 -0.82 -17.19
N PRO A 83 0.10 -0.91 -17.50
CA PRO A 83 0.78 0.24 -18.03
C PRO A 83 -0.02 0.62 -19.27
N SER A 84 -0.71 1.75 -19.23
CA SER A 84 -1.17 2.35 -20.44
C SER A 84 0.10 2.65 -21.20
N TYR A 85 0.32 1.96 -22.30
CA TYR A 85 1.38 2.26 -23.28
C TYR A 85 1.17 3.63 -23.93
N ASP A 86 0.21 4.39 -23.46
CA ASP A 86 0.06 5.80 -23.73
C ASP A 86 1.14 6.53 -22.93
N THR A 87 2.22 6.73 -23.63
CA THR A 87 3.29 7.71 -23.46
C THR A 87 2.97 8.84 -22.48
N SER A 88 2.93 8.56 -21.19
CA SER A 88 3.03 9.61 -20.19
C SER A 88 4.51 9.98 -20.09
N PRO A 89 4.95 11.13 -20.59
CA PRO A 89 6.35 11.54 -20.52
C PRO A 89 6.82 11.84 -19.09
N LEU A 90 5.91 11.93 -18.11
CA LEU A 90 6.26 12.15 -16.71
C LEU A 90 5.99 10.89 -15.87
N SER A 91 7.06 10.36 -15.25
CA SER A 91 7.05 9.18 -14.42
C SER A 91 6.06 9.28 -13.25
N ILE A 92 5.91 10.47 -12.67
CA ILE A 92 5.05 10.72 -11.51
C ILE A 92 3.56 10.52 -11.79
N PHE A 93 3.11 10.62 -13.04
CA PHE A 93 1.71 10.40 -13.45
C PHE A 93 1.42 8.95 -13.84
N SER A 94 2.45 8.12 -14.00
CA SER A 94 2.33 6.72 -14.41
C SER A 94 2.24 5.74 -13.24
N THR A 95 1.98 6.23 -12.04
CA THR A 95 1.98 5.41 -10.82
C THR A 95 0.86 4.37 -10.86
N PRO A 96 1.19 3.07 -10.84
CA PRO A 96 0.20 2.01 -10.73
C PRO A 96 -0.49 2.09 -9.37
N GLY A 97 -1.66 1.50 -9.28
CA GLY A 97 -2.36 1.39 -8.02
C GLY A 97 -3.86 1.60 -8.17
N ARG A 98 -4.62 1.11 -7.20
CA ARG A 98 -6.07 1.14 -7.21
C ARG A 98 -6.64 1.49 -5.85
N ALA A 99 -7.44 2.56 -5.80
CA ALA A 99 -8.21 2.89 -4.62
C ALA A 99 -9.33 1.87 -4.38
N PHE A 100 -9.67 1.61 -3.12
CA PHE A 100 -10.85 0.82 -2.76
C PHE A 100 -11.63 1.49 -1.63
N GLY A 101 -12.90 1.15 -1.58
CA GLY A 101 -13.87 1.83 -0.74
C GLY A 101 -14.41 3.11 -1.41
N LYS A 102 -15.35 3.78 -0.73
CA LYS A 102 -15.99 4.98 -1.27
C LYS A 102 -15.04 6.18 -1.13
N GLY A 103 -14.65 6.77 -2.24
CA GLY A 103 -13.92 8.03 -2.27
C GLY A 103 -14.78 9.19 -1.80
N VAL A 104 -14.21 10.09 -1.01
CA VAL A 104 -14.86 11.30 -0.50
C VAL A 104 -14.13 12.51 -1.03
N LEU A 105 -14.83 13.31 -1.83
CA LEU A 105 -14.30 14.56 -2.36
C LEU A 105 -14.37 15.64 -1.27
N ARG A 106 -13.22 16.23 -0.93
CA ARG A 106 -13.10 17.31 0.07
C ARG A 106 -12.13 18.37 -0.41
N GLU A 107 -12.28 19.56 0.10
CA GLU A 107 -11.29 20.62 -0.08
C GLU A 107 -10.14 20.44 0.92
N MET A 108 -8.92 20.43 0.43
CA MET A 108 -7.71 20.35 1.26
C MET A 108 -7.40 21.72 1.86
N SER A 109 -6.87 21.76 3.09
CA SER A 109 -6.38 23.00 3.68
C SER A 109 -5.27 23.62 2.84
N ILE A 110 -5.11 24.93 2.91
CA ILE A 110 -4.11 25.64 2.09
C ILE A 110 -2.69 25.16 2.43
N GLU A 111 -2.41 24.91 3.70
CA GLU A 111 -1.11 24.47 4.18
C GLU A 111 -0.77 23.07 3.66
N LEU A 112 -1.69 22.11 3.81
CA LEU A 112 -1.50 20.76 3.31
C LEU A 112 -1.41 20.72 1.79
N HIS A 113 -2.21 21.53 1.08
CA HIS A 113 -2.15 21.61 -0.36
C HIS A 113 -0.80 22.13 -0.87
N LYS A 114 -0.25 23.16 -0.22
CA LYS A 114 1.10 23.67 -0.53
C LYS A 114 2.17 22.61 -0.26
N ALA A 115 2.09 21.92 0.88
CA ALA A 115 3.03 20.86 1.24
C ALA A 115 2.94 19.69 0.23
N ALA A 116 1.73 19.25 -0.14
CA ALA A 116 1.53 18.19 -1.13
C ALA A 116 2.08 18.58 -2.51
N THR A 117 1.78 19.81 -2.97
CA THR A 117 2.28 20.32 -4.25
C THR A 117 3.81 20.37 -4.27
N HIS A 118 4.41 20.90 -3.22
CA HIS A 118 5.86 20.97 -3.09
C HIS A 118 6.50 19.59 -3.08
N TYR A 119 5.92 18.65 -2.31
CA TYR A 119 6.39 17.27 -2.24
C TYR A 119 6.37 16.58 -3.60
N VAL A 120 5.28 16.71 -4.37
CA VAL A 120 5.17 16.12 -5.71
C VAL A 120 6.22 16.70 -6.66
N LEU A 121 6.45 18.01 -6.62
CA LEU A 121 7.45 18.67 -7.47
C LEU A 121 8.88 18.24 -7.14
N GLN A 122 9.20 18.00 -5.87
CA GLN A 122 10.53 17.55 -5.45
C GLN A 122 10.80 16.07 -5.74
N ASN A 123 9.73 15.26 -5.84
CA ASN A 123 9.83 13.83 -6.12
C ASN A 123 9.51 13.48 -7.59
N CYS A 124 9.59 14.46 -8.48
CA CYS A 124 9.46 14.25 -9.91
C CYS A 124 10.82 14.40 -10.57
N ASP A 125 11.35 13.32 -11.15
CA ASP A 125 12.69 13.31 -11.75
C ASP A 125 12.82 14.36 -12.87
N GLU A 126 11.78 14.53 -13.66
CA GLU A 126 11.76 15.50 -14.77
C GLU A 126 11.69 16.96 -14.28
N ALA A 127 11.33 17.19 -13.01
CA ALA A 127 11.34 18.52 -12.39
C ALA A 127 12.68 18.88 -11.71
N LEU A 128 13.58 17.92 -11.50
CA LEU A 128 14.87 18.13 -10.85
C LEU A 128 15.71 19.26 -11.49
N PRO A 129 15.78 19.42 -12.83
CA PRO A 129 16.51 20.54 -13.42
C PRO A 129 15.99 21.90 -12.97
N PHE A 130 14.66 22.04 -12.82
CA PHE A 130 14.04 23.28 -12.33
C PHE A 130 14.31 23.52 -10.85
N VAL A 131 14.36 22.46 -10.04
CA VAL A 131 14.75 22.56 -8.63
C VAL A 131 16.16 23.11 -8.50
N GLN A 132 17.10 22.61 -9.31
CA GLN A 132 18.48 23.08 -9.32
C GLN A 132 18.57 24.53 -9.83
N GLU A 133 17.88 24.87 -10.93
CA GLU A 133 17.82 26.21 -11.47
C GLU A 133 17.37 27.22 -10.40
N HIS A 134 16.26 26.94 -9.70
CA HIS A 134 15.75 27.85 -8.69
C HIS A 134 16.67 27.97 -7.47
N LYS A 135 17.27 26.87 -6.98
CA LYS A 135 18.25 26.91 -5.89
C LYS A 135 19.47 27.76 -6.27
N ASN A 136 19.97 27.63 -7.49
CA ASN A 136 21.09 28.45 -7.98
C ASN A 136 20.74 29.93 -8.03
N ILE A 137 19.53 30.30 -8.45
CA ILE A 137 19.04 31.68 -8.43
C ILE A 137 19.04 32.25 -7.00
N LEU A 138 18.54 31.48 -6.02
CA LEU A 138 18.52 31.91 -4.63
C LEU A 138 19.92 32.08 -4.04
N ILE A 139 20.85 31.17 -4.34
CA ILE A 139 22.26 31.26 -3.94
C ILE A 139 22.90 32.50 -4.52
N GLN A 140 22.70 32.78 -5.81
CA GLN A 140 23.23 34.00 -6.46
C GLN A 140 22.63 35.27 -5.89
N SER A 141 21.38 35.21 -5.41
CA SER A 141 20.72 36.35 -4.76
C SER A 141 21.11 36.53 -3.29
N SER A 142 22.06 35.74 -2.77
CA SER A 142 22.57 35.81 -1.39
C SER A 142 21.47 35.71 -0.32
N VAL A 143 20.50 34.81 -0.52
CA VAL A 143 19.42 34.61 0.44
C VAL A 143 19.94 33.80 1.64
N ASP A 144 19.69 34.25 2.87
CA ASP A 144 20.23 33.65 4.10
C ASP A 144 19.79 32.20 4.31
N ASN A 145 18.52 31.85 3.98
CA ASN A 145 17.99 30.49 4.10
C ASN A 145 17.44 30.03 2.76
N VAL A 146 18.32 29.42 1.96
CA VAL A 146 17.98 28.92 0.61
C VAL A 146 16.90 27.87 0.64
N GLU A 147 16.97 26.91 1.56
CA GLU A 147 16.01 25.80 1.62
C GLU A 147 14.59 26.27 1.98
N GLU A 148 14.47 27.15 2.97
CA GLU A 148 13.17 27.69 3.37
C GLU A 148 12.58 28.59 2.27
N SER A 149 13.42 29.44 1.65
CA SER A 149 13.00 30.31 0.55
C SER A 149 12.60 29.49 -0.68
N HIS A 150 13.36 28.43 -0.97
CA HIS A 150 13.01 27.49 -2.03
C HIS A 150 11.63 26.84 -1.77
N ARG A 151 11.43 26.30 -0.58
CA ARG A 151 10.17 25.67 -0.18
C ARG A 151 8.96 26.61 -0.34
N LEU A 152 9.10 27.89 -0.02
CA LEU A 152 8.01 28.86 -0.09
C LEU A 152 7.75 29.38 -1.50
N GLN A 153 8.77 29.51 -2.33
CA GLN A 153 8.69 30.25 -3.61
C GLN A 153 8.69 29.32 -4.84
N PHE A 154 9.24 28.13 -4.73
CA PHE A 154 9.51 27.24 -5.85
C PHE A 154 8.27 26.93 -6.71
N SER A 155 7.15 26.58 -6.10
CA SER A 155 5.93 26.24 -6.81
C SER A 155 5.44 27.38 -7.73
N ASN A 156 5.43 28.61 -7.20
CA ASN A 156 5.03 29.78 -7.96
C ASN A 156 6.05 30.15 -9.05
N TRP A 157 7.34 30.04 -8.75
CA TRP A 157 8.42 30.31 -9.71
C TRP A 157 8.36 29.27 -10.84
N MET A 158 8.26 27.99 -10.52
CA MET A 158 8.18 26.92 -11.52
C MET A 158 6.97 27.08 -12.44
N SER A 159 5.81 27.43 -11.88
CA SER A 159 4.60 27.66 -12.69
C SER A 159 4.81 28.75 -13.76
N LYS A 160 5.47 29.86 -13.42
CA LYS A 160 5.81 30.93 -14.37
C LYS A 160 6.83 30.45 -15.39
N ARG A 161 7.93 29.87 -14.92
CA ARG A 161 9.05 29.42 -15.75
C ARG A 161 8.62 28.38 -16.79
N VAL A 162 7.85 27.37 -16.37
CA VAL A 162 7.35 26.33 -17.25
C VAL A 162 6.31 26.88 -18.23
N THR A 163 5.51 27.88 -17.83
CA THR A 163 4.56 28.51 -18.75
C THR A 163 5.29 29.26 -19.88
N GLU A 164 6.38 29.97 -19.58
CA GLU A 164 7.23 30.61 -20.58
C GLU A 164 7.82 29.57 -21.54
N LEU A 165 8.42 28.51 -21.02
CA LEU A 165 9.01 27.44 -21.81
C LEU A 165 7.98 26.67 -22.65
N TYR A 166 6.75 26.55 -22.16
CA TYR A 166 5.66 25.92 -22.92
C TYR A 166 5.24 26.80 -24.12
N ASN A 167 5.16 28.10 -23.94
CA ASN A 167 4.86 29.03 -25.04
C ASN A 167 5.97 29.02 -26.11
N ASP A 168 7.22 28.75 -25.69
CA ASP A 168 8.36 28.56 -26.58
C ASP A 168 8.40 27.16 -27.25
N GLY A 169 7.48 26.26 -26.89
CA GLY A 169 7.45 24.88 -27.39
C GLY A 169 8.55 23.96 -26.84
N LYS A 170 9.19 24.31 -25.71
CA LYS A 170 10.34 23.60 -25.14
C LYS A 170 9.96 22.51 -24.12
N VAL A 171 8.75 22.53 -23.59
CA VAL A 171 8.28 21.58 -22.58
C VAL A 171 6.93 20.98 -22.96
N SER A 172 6.62 19.80 -22.41
CA SER A 172 5.39 19.08 -22.68
C SER A 172 4.18 19.70 -21.97
N LYS A 173 2.98 19.38 -22.48
CA LYS A 173 1.71 19.75 -21.85
C LYS A 173 1.55 19.17 -20.45
N GLN A 174 2.12 17.98 -20.20
CA GLN A 174 2.09 17.35 -18.89
C GLN A 174 3.00 18.07 -17.89
N MET A 175 4.18 18.56 -18.32
CA MET A 175 5.03 19.39 -17.49
C MET A 175 4.32 20.70 -17.12
N LEU A 176 3.58 21.30 -18.05
CA LEU A 176 2.77 22.47 -17.76
C LEU A 176 1.66 22.15 -16.75
N SER A 177 1.00 20.99 -16.89
CA SER A 177 0.01 20.50 -15.92
C SER A 177 0.60 20.35 -14.53
N LEU A 178 1.76 19.71 -14.42
CA LEU A 178 2.50 19.51 -13.16
C LEU A 178 2.86 20.87 -12.52
N ALA A 179 3.41 21.79 -13.29
CA ALA A 179 3.85 23.09 -12.81
C ALA A 179 2.71 24.01 -12.34
N ARG A 180 1.51 23.88 -12.95
CA ARG A 180 0.30 24.58 -12.50
C ARG A 180 -0.21 24.08 -11.16
N GLY A 181 0.20 22.88 -10.77
CA GLY A 181 -0.22 22.24 -9.54
C GLY A 181 -1.59 21.56 -9.61
N PRO A 182 -1.93 20.79 -8.56
CA PRO A 182 -3.20 20.08 -8.47
C PRO A 182 -4.36 20.99 -8.07
N GLU A 183 -5.58 20.51 -8.32
CA GLU A 183 -6.79 21.12 -7.78
C GLU A 183 -6.82 21.05 -6.25
N ARG A 184 -7.42 22.05 -5.58
CA ARG A 184 -7.61 22.01 -4.12
C ARG A 184 -8.67 21.02 -3.67
N ARG A 185 -9.59 20.64 -4.57
CA ARG A 185 -10.58 19.59 -4.31
C ARG A 185 -9.98 18.24 -4.63
N VAL A 186 -9.70 17.48 -3.59
CA VAL A 186 -9.02 16.18 -3.65
C VAL A 186 -9.92 15.06 -3.20
N THR A 187 -9.65 13.84 -3.65
CA THR A 187 -10.42 12.67 -3.24
C THR A 187 -9.66 11.91 -2.14
N TYR A 188 -10.33 11.69 -1.01
CA TYR A 188 -9.82 10.87 0.08
C TYR A 188 -10.36 9.46 -0.03
N TYR A 189 -9.49 8.45 0.13
CA TYR A 189 -9.87 7.04 0.10
C TYR A 189 -9.58 6.34 1.42
N PRO A 190 -10.40 5.37 1.84
CA PRO A 190 -10.16 4.59 3.06
C PRO A 190 -9.12 3.50 2.88
N GLY A 191 -8.73 3.20 1.64
CA GLY A 191 -7.71 2.20 1.35
C GLY A 191 -7.21 2.24 -0.08
N TYR A 192 -6.02 1.64 -0.30
CA TYR A 192 -5.33 1.63 -1.58
C TYR A 192 -4.52 0.35 -1.79
N TYR A 193 -4.57 -0.19 -3.00
CA TYR A 193 -3.73 -1.30 -3.44
C TYR A 193 -2.59 -0.75 -4.27
N ILE A 194 -1.35 -1.07 -3.93
CA ILE A 194 -0.15 -0.72 -4.70
C ILE A 194 0.99 -1.67 -4.38
N SER A 195 1.77 -2.05 -5.39
CA SER A 195 2.96 -2.90 -5.26
C SER A 195 2.69 -4.22 -4.51
N GLY A 196 1.48 -4.80 -4.69
CA GLY A 196 1.04 -6.02 -4.01
C GLY A 196 0.65 -5.82 -2.53
N PHE A 197 0.72 -4.60 -2.00
CA PHE A 197 0.28 -4.26 -0.66
C PHE A 197 -1.14 -3.73 -0.64
N ARG A 198 -1.82 -3.97 0.49
CA ARG A 198 -3.14 -3.43 0.78
C ARG A 198 -3.06 -2.45 1.94
N PHE A 199 -3.03 -1.17 1.64
CA PHE A 199 -3.00 -0.12 2.66
C PHE A 199 -4.40 0.28 3.13
N HIS A 200 -4.53 0.52 4.43
CA HIS A 200 -5.70 1.11 5.07
C HIS A 200 -5.31 2.39 5.78
N THR A 201 -6.24 3.34 5.87
CA THR A 201 -6.09 4.44 6.82
C THR A 201 -6.19 3.93 8.25
N LEU A 202 -5.54 4.63 9.20
CA LEU A 202 -5.61 4.31 10.63
C LEU A 202 -7.06 4.18 11.10
N GLN A 203 -7.93 5.11 10.71
CA GLN A 203 -9.35 5.10 11.05
C GLN A 203 -10.05 3.81 10.60
N ARG A 204 -9.68 3.29 9.42
CA ARG A 204 -10.24 2.03 8.92
C ARG A 204 -9.74 0.81 9.71
N ASP A 205 -8.52 0.86 10.21
CA ASP A 205 -7.89 -0.24 10.95
C ASP A 205 -8.34 -0.30 12.42
N GLU A 206 -8.86 0.78 13.01
CA GLU A 206 -9.20 0.86 14.44
C GLU A 206 -10.09 -0.31 14.93
N ASN A 207 -10.98 -0.82 14.08
CA ASN A 207 -11.90 -1.91 14.41
C ASN A 207 -11.53 -3.24 13.75
N LYS A 208 -10.29 -3.38 13.23
CA LYS A 208 -9.82 -4.59 12.56
C LYS A 208 -8.85 -5.37 13.43
N LYS A 209 -8.82 -6.69 13.25
CA LYS A 209 -7.82 -7.56 13.88
C LYS A 209 -6.45 -7.47 13.19
N THR A 210 -6.45 -7.08 11.91
CA THR A 210 -5.24 -6.92 11.09
C THR A 210 -4.82 -5.46 11.03
N GLN A 211 -3.52 -5.19 11.00
CA GLN A 211 -2.95 -3.87 10.79
C GLN A 211 -2.49 -3.74 9.34
N ASN A 212 -3.01 -2.73 8.63
CA ASN A 212 -2.64 -2.40 7.26
C ASN A 212 -2.31 -0.91 7.10
N SER A 213 -2.18 -0.17 8.20
CA SER A 213 -1.90 1.27 8.22
C SER A 213 -0.44 1.60 8.54
N GLY A 214 0.39 0.62 8.86
CA GLY A 214 1.81 0.84 9.09
C GLY A 214 2.56 1.06 7.77
N ILE A 215 3.42 2.08 7.76
CA ILE A 215 4.21 2.48 6.59
C ILE A 215 5.69 2.53 6.94
N MET A 216 6.50 2.10 5.99
CA MET A 216 7.94 2.29 5.95
C MET A 216 8.33 2.97 4.63
N VAL A 217 9.28 3.90 4.70
CA VAL A 217 9.91 4.51 3.54
C VAL A 217 11.42 4.48 3.71
N LYS A 218 12.12 4.00 2.70
CA LYS A 218 13.59 4.05 2.64
C LYS A 218 13.99 5.44 2.16
N GLY A 219 14.86 6.12 2.89
CA GLY A 219 15.41 7.42 2.50
C GLY A 219 16.87 7.27 2.08
N GLU A 220 17.33 8.13 1.17
CA GLU A 220 18.70 8.09 0.65
C GLU A 220 19.75 8.64 1.62
N ASN A 221 19.36 9.45 2.61
CA ASN A 221 20.29 10.22 3.47
C ASN A 221 19.99 10.06 4.96
N GLN A 222 19.84 8.84 5.46
CA GLN A 222 19.51 8.64 6.86
C GLN A 222 20.74 8.32 7.72
N VAL A 223 20.76 8.87 8.92
CA VAL A 223 21.72 8.49 9.95
C VAL A 223 21.46 7.02 10.33
N ASP A 224 22.49 6.18 10.31
CA ASP A 224 22.41 4.73 10.58
C ASP A 224 21.56 3.91 9.58
N ASP A 225 21.22 4.42 8.39
CA ASP A 225 20.42 3.74 7.35
C ASP A 225 19.06 3.19 7.84
N VAL A 226 18.47 3.84 8.84
CA VAL A 226 17.18 3.45 9.42
C VAL A 226 16.04 4.06 8.63
N PRO A 227 15.12 3.25 8.07
CA PRO A 227 13.97 3.75 7.33
C PRO A 227 13.06 4.66 8.18
N TRP A 228 12.29 5.49 7.51
CA TRP A 228 11.19 6.22 8.13
C TRP A 228 10.03 5.28 8.41
N TYR A 229 9.51 5.32 9.62
CA TYR A 229 8.36 4.53 10.04
C TYR A 229 7.22 5.44 10.47
N GLY A 230 6.01 5.09 10.08
CA GLY A 230 4.84 5.90 10.39
C GLY A 230 3.53 5.13 10.29
N THR A 231 2.46 5.85 10.48
CA THR A 231 1.10 5.33 10.36
C THR A 231 0.33 6.16 9.34
N LEU A 232 -0.37 5.49 8.43
CA LEU A 232 -1.16 6.10 7.37
C LEU A 232 -2.44 6.72 7.94
N VAL A 233 -2.52 8.03 7.86
CA VAL A 233 -3.69 8.80 8.33
C VAL A 233 -4.71 8.95 7.20
N ASP A 234 -4.26 9.45 6.04
CA ASP A 234 -5.12 9.69 4.89
C ASP A 234 -4.46 9.19 3.60
N ILE A 235 -5.29 8.79 2.65
CA ILE A 235 -4.90 8.48 1.27
C ILE A 235 -5.56 9.53 0.39
N VAL A 236 -4.76 10.30 -0.33
CA VAL A 236 -5.21 11.47 -1.06
C VAL A 236 -4.87 11.33 -2.54
N GLU A 237 -5.89 11.42 -3.39
CA GLU A 237 -5.71 11.54 -4.83
C GLU A 237 -5.76 13.01 -5.24
N LEU A 238 -4.62 13.53 -5.66
CA LEU A 238 -4.47 14.84 -6.27
C LEU A 238 -4.84 14.76 -7.75
N ARG A 239 -5.64 15.70 -8.22
CA ARG A 239 -6.05 15.79 -9.62
C ARG A 239 -5.37 16.96 -10.28
N TYR A 240 -4.81 16.69 -11.44
CA TYR A 240 -4.17 17.66 -12.31
C TYR A 240 -5.00 17.81 -13.60
N THR A 241 -4.68 18.82 -14.38
CA THR A 241 -5.29 18.99 -15.71
C THR A 241 -4.97 17.79 -16.60
N GLU A 242 -5.75 17.58 -17.67
CA GLU A 242 -5.61 16.48 -18.64
C GLU A 242 -5.86 15.08 -18.04
N GLY A 243 -6.58 15.00 -16.92
CA GLY A 243 -6.88 13.72 -16.26
C GLY A 243 -5.71 13.08 -15.52
N ASN A 244 -4.57 13.77 -15.44
CA ASN A 244 -3.41 13.30 -14.66
C ASN A 244 -3.74 13.27 -13.17
N ARG A 245 -3.17 12.29 -12.47
CA ARG A 245 -3.39 12.11 -11.03
C ARG A 245 -2.14 11.63 -10.33
N VAL A 246 -2.00 12.02 -9.05
CA VAL A 246 -0.94 11.54 -8.16
C VAL A 246 -1.59 11.12 -6.85
N VAL A 247 -1.20 9.99 -6.31
CA VAL A 247 -1.69 9.50 -5.02
C VAL A 247 -0.62 9.66 -3.97
N LEU A 248 -0.97 10.40 -2.92
CA LEU A 248 -0.12 10.63 -1.76
C LEU A 248 -0.72 9.94 -0.53
N PHE A 249 0.15 9.44 0.30
CA PHE A 249 -0.14 8.97 1.64
C PHE A 249 0.25 10.05 2.64
N ASN A 250 -0.71 10.53 3.42
CA ASN A 250 -0.50 11.45 4.53
C ASN A 250 -0.25 10.62 5.80
N CYS A 251 0.91 10.78 6.41
CA CYS A 251 1.40 9.90 7.47
C CYS A 251 1.75 10.66 8.75
N ASP A 252 1.48 10.02 9.87
CA ASP A 252 2.04 10.37 11.17
C ASP A 252 3.37 9.63 11.34
N TRP A 253 4.48 10.33 11.22
CA TRP A 253 5.82 9.76 11.31
C TRP A 253 6.29 9.61 12.74
N TYR A 254 6.96 8.51 13.06
CA TYR A 254 7.65 8.31 14.34
C TYR A 254 9.04 8.95 14.32
N ASP A 255 9.53 9.35 15.49
CA ASP A 255 10.85 9.99 15.64
C ASP A 255 11.98 8.97 15.45
N THR A 256 12.35 8.70 14.20
CA THR A 256 13.47 7.80 13.83
C THR A 256 14.80 8.53 13.73
N ALA A 257 14.87 9.83 14.02
CA ALA A 257 16.12 10.58 14.04
C ALA A 257 16.94 10.34 15.31
N ARG A 258 16.31 9.88 16.42
CA ARG A 258 16.94 9.82 17.74
C ARG A 258 17.08 8.37 18.22
N LYS A 259 18.28 7.81 18.08
CA LYS A 259 18.61 6.49 18.61
C LYS A 259 18.44 6.43 20.15
N GLY A 260 17.88 5.35 20.65
CA GLY A 260 17.66 5.13 22.07
C GLY A 260 16.37 5.72 22.63
N THR A 261 15.87 6.83 22.10
CA THR A 261 14.65 7.50 22.54
C THR A 261 13.50 7.40 21.56
N GLY A 262 13.78 7.48 20.27
CA GLY A 262 12.81 7.35 19.20
C GLY A 262 12.80 5.96 18.57
N TYR A 263 13.97 5.37 18.35
CA TYR A 263 14.12 4.01 17.88
C TYR A 263 15.25 3.27 18.56
N LYS A 264 15.26 1.95 18.47
CA LYS A 264 16.31 1.04 18.94
C LYS A 264 16.49 -0.08 17.94
N ILE A 265 17.73 -0.55 17.82
CA ILE A 265 18.05 -1.75 17.05
C ILE A 265 18.62 -2.74 18.07
N ASP A 266 18.08 -3.94 18.12
CA ASP A 266 18.59 -4.99 19.00
C ASP A 266 19.81 -5.70 18.38
N ARG A 267 20.39 -6.65 19.12
CA ARG A 267 21.55 -7.44 18.68
C ARG A 267 21.26 -8.35 17.47
N TYR A 268 19.99 -8.53 17.11
CA TYR A 268 19.54 -9.32 15.96
C TYR A 268 19.14 -8.46 14.77
N GLY A 269 19.33 -7.14 14.86
CA GLY A 269 18.94 -6.20 13.82
C GLY A 269 17.45 -5.83 13.81
N ILE A 270 16.68 -6.28 14.82
CA ILE A 270 15.25 -5.97 14.89
C ILE A 270 15.06 -4.51 15.33
N ILE A 271 14.32 -3.77 14.53
CA ILE A 271 14.03 -2.37 14.79
C ILE A 271 12.79 -2.25 15.67
N THR A 272 12.91 -1.39 16.69
CA THR A 272 11.83 -1.06 17.61
C THR A 272 11.64 0.45 17.61
N VAL A 273 10.42 0.92 17.44
CA VAL A 273 10.09 2.35 17.42
C VAL A 273 9.25 2.74 18.64
N ASN A 274 9.43 3.96 19.10
CA ASN A 274 8.61 4.56 20.15
C ASN A 274 7.36 5.18 19.53
N THR A 275 6.23 4.48 19.60
CA THR A 275 4.97 4.90 18.96
C THR A 275 4.29 6.09 19.63
N THR A 276 4.77 6.53 20.79
CA THR A 276 4.26 7.74 21.47
C THR A 276 4.98 9.02 21.02
N ARG A 277 6.13 8.88 20.35
CA ARG A 277 6.92 10.02 19.85
C ARG A 277 6.73 10.17 18.35
N LYS A 278 5.99 11.20 17.98
CA LYS A 278 5.81 11.57 16.59
C LYS A 278 6.84 12.63 16.20
N LEU A 279 7.28 12.57 14.95
CA LEU A 279 8.12 13.60 14.34
C LEU A 279 7.22 14.79 13.98
N ASN A 280 7.57 15.96 14.48
CA ASN A 280 6.92 17.19 14.04
C ASN A 280 7.54 17.63 12.70
N THR A 281 6.94 17.21 11.60
CA THR A 281 7.37 17.53 10.25
C THR A 281 6.34 18.35 9.52
N GLN A 282 6.80 19.25 8.65
CA GLN A 282 5.96 19.98 7.71
C GLN A 282 5.71 19.20 6.40
N GLU A 283 6.35 18.05 6.27
CA GLU A 283 6.25 17.16 5.10
C GLU A 283 5.69 15.79 5.51
N PRO A 284 4.37 15.70 5.73
CA PRO A 284 3.75 14.44 6.16
C PRO A 284 3.53 13.46 5.02
N PHE A 285 3.74 13.88 3.77
CA PHE A 285 3.38 13.12 2.57
C PHE A 285 4.48 12.16 2.11
N VAL A 286 4.04 11.06 1.49
CA VAL A 286 4.86 10.15 0.71
C VAL A 286 4.09 9.71 -0.53
N LEU A 287 4.78 9.52 -1.66
CA LEU A 287 4.19 8.90 -2.84
C LEU A 287 3.76 7.47 -2.50
N ALA A 288 2.56 7.09 -2.93
CA ALA A 288 2.07 5.73 -2.69
C ALA A 288 3.04 4.66 -3.22
N SER A 289 3.75 4.95 -4.33
CA SER A 289 4.75 4.05 -4.94
C SER A 289 6.02 3.85 -4.12
N GLN A 290 6.35 4.77 -3.22
CA GLN A 290 7.54 4.70 -2.35
C GLN A 290 7.27 3.98 -1.03
N ALA A 291 5.99 3.72 -0.72
CA ALA A 291 5.57 3.16 0.55
C ALA A 291 5.69 1.63 0.57
N THR A 292 6.31 1.09 1.61
CA THR A 292 6.30 -0.34 1.94
C THR A 292 5.43 -0.55 3.18
N GLN A 293 4.67 -1.63 3.21
CA GLN A 293 3.79 -1.93 4.34
C GLN A 293 4.55 -2.62 5.47
N VAL A 294 4.29 -2.16 6.68
CA VAL A 294 4.78 -2.77 7.93
C VAL A 294 3.65 -2.91 8.92
N PHE A 295 3.84 -3.70 9.97
CA PHE A 295 2.95 -3.68 11.13
C PHE A 295 3.75 -3.58 12.44
N TYR A 296 3.08 -3.10 13.48
CA TYR A 296 3.69 -2.79 14.76
C TYR A 296 3.22 -3.75 15.83
N VAL A 297 4.15 -4.49 16.42
CA VAL A 297 3.89 -5.42 17.54
C VAL A 297 4.30 -4.77 18.83
N LYS A 298 3.33 -4.49 19.71
CA LYS A 298 3.60 -3.87 21.02
C LYS A 298 4.46 -4.76 21.89
N GLY A 299 5.48 -4.19 22.53
CA GLY A 299 6.32 -4.88 23.48
C GLY A 299 5.54 -5.33 24.72
N VAL A 300 5.76 -6.55 25.17
CA VAL A 300 5.05 -7.14 26.34
C VAL A 300 5.38 -6.37 27.63
N LYS A 301 6.64 -6.03 27.84
CA LYS A 301 7.12 -5.34 29.05
C LYS A 301 6.92 -3.82 29.00
N ASN A 302 6.99 -3.23 27.82
CA ASN A 302 6.90 -1.79 27.64
C ASN A 302 6.05 -1.46 26.40
N LYS A 303 4.81 -1.06 26.65
CA LYS A 303 3.78 -0.81 25.61
C LYS A 303 4.04 0.43 24.77
N ILE A 304 4.97 1.31 25.15
CA ILE A 304 5.35 2.50 24.35
C ILE A 304 6.28 2.15 23.18
N TRP A 305 6.94 0.98 23.27
CA TRP A 305 7.83 0.46 22.24
C TRP A 305 7.12 -0.63 21.43
N SER A 306 7.23 -0.52 20.11
CA SER A 306 6.69 -1.50 19.19
C SER A 306 7.78 -2.02 18.26
N PHE A 307 7.83 -3.33 18.10
CA PHE A 307 8.66 -3.98 17.09
C PHE A 307 8.08 -3.72 15.73
N VAL A 308 8.94 -3.37 14.78
CA VAL A 308 8.55 -3.22 13.38
C VAL A 308 8.72 -4.55 12.66
N VAL A 309 7.68 -4.98 11.99
CA VAL A 309 7.70 -6.19 11.16
C VAL A 309 7.32 -5.81 9.74
N GLU A 310 8.23 -6.06 8.81
CA GLU A 310 7.97 -5.87 7.39
C GLU A 310 7.02 -6.94 6.88
N THR A 311 6.07 -6.54 6.04
CA THR A 311 5.18 -7.48 5.34
C THR A 311 5.71 -7.74 3.95
N ASN A 312 5.62 -8.97 3.50
CA ASN A 312 5.89 -9.29 2.11
C ASN A 312 4.64 -8.96 1.27
N PRO A 313 4.82 -8.41 0.05
CA PRO A 313 3.70 -8.27 -0.86
C PRO A 313 3.09 -9.65 -1.10
N ARG A 314 1.77 -9.73 -1.11
CA ARG A 314 1.08 -10.98 -1.44
C ARG A 314 1.22 -11.21 -2.93
N ASN A 315 2.15 -12.06 -3.31
CA ASN A 315 2.32 -12.47 -4.70
C ASN A 315 1.20 -13.44 -5.09
N ALA A 316 0.65 -13.21 -6.25
CA ALA A 316 -0.37 -14.01 -6.90
C ALA A 316 -0.02 -15.50 -7.09
N TYR A 317 1.23 -15.86 -6.98
CA TYR A 317 1.72 -17.18 -7.35
C TYR A 317 1.57 -18.26 -6.30
N GLU A 318 1.23 -17.92 -5.05
CA GLU A 318 1.27 -18.90 -3.95
C GLU A 318 -0.04 -19.11 -3.18
N MET A 319 -1.09 -18.35 -3.46
CA MET A 319 -2.38 -18.58 -2.82
C MET A 319 -3.39 -19.14 -3.82
N THR A 320 -3.62 -20.43 -3.74
CA THR A 320 -4.84 -21.01 -4.31
C THR A 320 -6.05 -20.24 -3.75
N ASN A 321 -6.97 -19.85 -4.64
CA ASN A 321 -8.18 -19.05 -4.34
C ASN A 321 -9.11 -19.64 -3.24
N ASP A 322 -8.69 -20.66 -2.51
CA ASP A 322 -9.43 -21.30 -1.44
C ASP A 322 -9.12 -20.77 -0.04
N GLU A 323 -8.19 -19.81 0.10
CA GLU A 323 -8.06 -19.03 1.33
C GLU A 323 -9.00 -17.83 1.31
N ILE A 324 -10.29 -18.07 1.34
CA ILE A 324 -11.24 -17.19 1.98
C ILE A 324 -10.78 -17.12 3.44
N GLU A 325 -10.16 -16.00 3.83
CA GLU A 325 -9.92 -15.77 5.26
C GLU A 325 -11.28 -15.86 5.96
N PRO A 326 -11.51 -16.83 6.85
CA PRO A 326 -12.84 -17.05 7.45
C PRO A 326 -13.32 -15.89 8.33
N TYR A 327 -12.59 -14.76 8.35
CA TYR A 327 -12.81 -13.62 9.23
C TYR A 327 -13.31 -12.33 8.53
N GLN A 328 -13.51 -12.33 7.20
CA GLN A 328 -13.99 -11.12 6.50
C GLN A 328 -15.46 -11.14 6.10
N GLU A 329 -16.15 -12.28 6.20
CA GLU A 329 -17.57 -12.40 5.79
C GLU A 329 -18.60 -12.10 6.89
N ALA A 330 -18.20 -11.91 8.14
CA ALA A 330 -19.16 -11.70 9.24
C ALA A 330 -19.83 -10.32 9.28
N GLU A 331 -19.39 -9.35 8.48
CA GLU A 331 -19.97 -7.99 8.54
C GLU A 331 -21.09 -7.71 7.53
N THR A 332 -21.35 -8.59 6.56
CA THR A 332 -22.37 -8.33 5.51
C THR A 332 -23.71 -9.04 5.78
N GLN A 333 -23.78 -9.96 6.71
CA GLN A 333 -25.01 -10.72 6.97
C GLN A 333 -25.87 -10.20 8.16
N SER A 334 -25.37 -9.28 8.96
CA SER A 334 -26.15 -8.77 10.10
C SER A 334 -27.16 -7.64 9.81
N GLN A 335 -27.20 -7.13 8.58
CA GLN A 335 -28.16 -6.09 8.20
C GLN A 335 -29.37 -6.59 7.41
N SER A 336 -29.41 -7.85 6.98
CA SER A 336 -30.56 -8.40 6.23
C SER A 336 -31.52 -9.26 7.06
N MET A 337 -31.19 -9.57 8.33
CA MET A 337 -32.07 -10.37 9.18
C MET A 337 -33.07 -9.55 10.03
N HIS A 338 -32.93 -8.24 10.13
CA HIS A 338 -33.90 -7.41 10.85
C HIS A 338 -35.05 -6.89 9.98
N ALA A 339 -35.03 -7.12 8.67
CA ALA A 339 -36.11 -6.68 7.77
C ALA A 339 -37.17 -7.75 7.47
N ILE A 340 -36.97 -8.99 7.91
CA ILE A 340 -37.89 -10.11 7.60
C ILE A 340 -38.78 -10.50 8.81
N GLN A 341 -38.53 -9.94 9.98
CA GLN A 341 -39.32 -10.30 11.19
C GLN A 341 -40.51 -9.38 11.49
N ASN A 342 -40.75 -8.33 10.70
CA ASN A 342 -41.88 -7.41 10.91
C ASN A 342 -43.07 -7.60 9.95
N ASP A 343 -43.06 -8.62 9.07
CA ASP A 343 -44.16 -8.83 8.11
C ASP A 343 -45.02 -10.07 8.38
N VAL A 344 -44.95 -10.69 9.54
CA VAL A 344 -45.71 -11.93 9.85
C VAL A 344 -46.72 -11.80 11.02
N GLU A 345 -46.89 -10.61 11.59
CA GLU A 345 -47.84 -10.44 12.73
C GLU A 345 -49.14 -9.64 12.46
N ASP A 346 -49.53 -9.39 11.21
CA ASP A 346 -50.83 -8.73 10.93
C ASP A 346 -51.68 -9.44 9.90
N ASN A 347 -52.04 -10.72 10.13
CA ASN A 347 -53.17 -11.34 9.41
C ASN A 347 -53.72 -12.55 10.17
N GLU A 348 -54.30 -12.35 11.33
CA GLU A 348 -55.36 -13.21 11.87
C GLU A 348 -56.22 -12.33 12.80
N ILE A 349 -57.39 -11.94 12.32
CA ILE A 349 -58.68 -11.70 13.00
C ILE A 349 -59.60 -10.94 11.99
N ASP A 350 -60.43 -11.64 11.27
CA ASP A 350 -61.90 -11.66 11.18
C ASP A 350 -62.33 -12.54 10.01
#